data_dec2a6425ad7a0a1a9b250bc71059d32
#
_entry.id   dec2a6425ad7a0a1a9b250bc71059d32
#
_cell.length_a   1.000
_cell.length_b   1.000
_cell.length_c   1.000
_cell.angle_alpha   90.00
_cell.angle_beta   90.00
_cell.angle_gamma   90.00
#
_symmetry.space_group_name_H-M   'P 1'
#
loop_
_entity.id
_entity.type
_entity.pdbx_description
1 polymer ?
#
loop_
_entity_poly.entity_id
_entity_poly.type
_entity_poly.pdbx_seq_one_letter_code
_entity_poly.pdbx_strand_id
1 'polypeptide(L)'
;MRRAVRRLTWILLTFGLMTALAFGLLSRLLPDHRHAALPLYLNLEPRNVRDLSLAAFERLKRDPSSASAAAELSRLGGAAFPFVMPELEKLDVDLREQVALAMTPIAIRMEAAAPEELDTGRRAAEFWLRYWQDRAVDFREPVVRRLVDRLSQRSLILRREDVLALDTYALPALIDALGSIRTDEDVRRARRLTLVLAHVAEQPFVVERAMTPAEARRVVRQWRRFWEDHGADFTPLDGPRRVTAMVTQTGYGRWLGSVLRGELGRLNDGGTGLGLLREAAPRTLPRLGLVPLFSVLVAAAFAAATSRAPGAFAPALLAAGLALAGVPMVALVIQRASAGTGTIVALFALSLGASLGLSARNRSRSLEAEHGLGLRAA
;
A
#
# COMPACT_ATOMS: atom_id res chain seq x y z
N MET A 1 0.37 -1.91 -34.25
CA MET A 1 0.61 -1.40 -32.89
C MET A 1 -0.67 -1.12 -32.09
N ARG A 2 -1.63 -0.32 -32.53
CA ARG A 2 -2.87 0.00 -31.80
C ARG A 2 -3.71 -1.22 -31.35
N ARG A 3 -3.83 -2.29 -32.17
CA ARG A 3 -4.58 -3.51 -31.82
C ARG A 3 -3.90 -4.32 -30.69
N ALA A 4 -2.56 -4.39 -30.68
CA ALA A 4 -1.81 -5.09 -29.62
C ALA A 4 -1.93 -4.34 -28.27
N VAL A 5 -1.79 -3.02 -28.29
CA VAL A 5 -1.96 -2.17 -27.09
C VAL A 5 -3.37 -2.34 -26.52
N ARG A 6 -4.42 -2.27 -27.36
CA ARG A 6 -5.81 -2.46 -26.91
C ARG A 6 -6.03 -3.85 -26.32
N ARG A 7 -5.44 -4.92 -26.88
CA ARG A 7 -5.53 -6.26 -26.29
C ARG A 7 -4.83 -6.35 -24.95
N LEU A 8 -3.61 -5.80 -24.84
CA LEU A 8 -2.87 -5.76 -23.58
C LEU A 8 -3.65 -5.01 -22.49
N THR A 9 -4.23 -3.85 -22.84
CA THR A 9 -5.07 -3.08 -21.91
C THR A 9 -6.27 -3.90 -21.41
N TRP A 10 -6.96 -4.62 -22.29
CA TRP A 10 -8.09 -5.46 -21.91
C TRP A 10 -7.64 -6.62 -21.01
N ILE A 11 -6.51 -7.26 -21.28
CA ILE A 11 -5.95 -8.35 -20.44
C ILE A 11 -5.62 -7.80 -19.04
N LEU A 12 -4.94 -6.66 -18.96
CA LEU A 12 -4.59 -6.04 -17.69
C LEU A 12 -5.83 -5.62 -16.89
N LEU A 13 -6.83 -5.06 -17.56
CA LEU A 13 -8.07 -4.64 -16.92
C LEU A 13 -8.88 -5.83 -16.41
N THR A 14 -8.98 -6.91 -17.20
CA THR A 14 -9.64 -8.14 -16.78
C THR A 14 -8.90 -8.80 -15.61
N PHE A 15 -7.58 -8.87 -15.68
CA PHE A 15 -6.75 -9.41 -14.60
C PHE A 15 -6.91 -8.58 -13.32
N GLY A 16 -6.86 -7.24 -13.41
CA GLY A 16 -7.09 -6.35 -12.28
C GLY A 16 -8.48 -6.53 -11.65
N LEU A 17 -9.51 -6.64 -12.46
CA LEU A 17 -10.88 -6.89 -11.99
C LEU A 17 -10.99 -8.24 -11.27
N MET A 18 -10.44 -9.30 -11.85
CA MET A 18 -10.48 -10.64 -11.26
C MET A 18 -9.72 -10.72 -9.94
N THR A 19 -8.54 -10.11 -9.86
CA THR A 19 -7.78 -10.06 -8.60
C THR A 19 -8.48 -9.21 -7.54
N ALA A 20 -9.15 -8.13 -7.92
CA ALA A 20 -9.94 -7.30 -7.01
C ALA A 20 -11.14 -8.06 -6.44
N LEU A 21 -11.88 -8.79 -7.30
CA LEU A 21 -13.00 -9.62 -6.87
C LEU A 21 -12.53 -10.76 -5.95
N ALA A 22 -11.44 -11.43 -6.31
CA ALA A 22 -10.86 -12.49 -5.49
C ALA A 22 -10.42 -11.96 -4.10
N PHE A 23 -9.77 -10.80 -4.06
CA PHE A 23 -9.39 -10.16 -2.81
C PHE A 23 -10.62 -9.81 -1.96
N GLY A 24 -11.67 -9.25 -2.55
CA GLY A 24 -12.89 -8.92 -1.83
C GLY A 24 -13.58 -10.14 -1.21
N LEU A 25 -13.58 -11.25 -1.92
CA LEU A 25 -14.13 -12.51 -1.42
C LEU A 25 -13.28 -13.08 -0.27
N LEU A 26 -11.95 -13.14 -0.47
CA LEU A 26 -11.01 -13.67 0.52
C LEU A 26 -10.99 -12.81 1.79
N SER A 27 -11.06 -11.50 1.69
CA SER A 27 -11.07 -10.59 2.85
C SER A 27 -12.31 -10.75 3.73
N ARG A 28 -13.45 -11.21 3.17
CA ARG A 28 -14.66 -11.53 3.92
C ARG A 28 -14.62 -12.92 4.56
N LEU A 29 -13.95 -13.87 3.91
CA LEU A 29 -13.85 -15.24 4.39
C LEU A 29 -12.73 -15.44 5.43
N LEU A 30 -11.73 -14.57 5.42
CA LEU A 30 -10.55 -14.61 6.30
C LEU A 30 -10.48 -13.30 7.09
N PRO A 31 -11.26 -13.15 8.19
CA PRO A 31 -11.35 -11.91 8.96
C PRO A 31 -10.02 -11.47 9.57
N ASP A 32 -9.09 -12.37 9.80
CA ASP A 32 -7.76 -12.09 10.35
C ASP A 32 -6.78 -11.51 9.31
N HIS A 33 -7.27 -11.15 8.14
CA HIS A 33 -6.41 -10.56 7.11
C HIS A 33 -5.92 -9.17 7.55
N ARG A 34 -4.62 -8.95 7.49
CA ARG A 34 -3.91 -7.75 7.97
C ARG A 34 -4.48 -6.42 7.44
N HIS A 35 -5.15 -6.46 6.30
CA HIS A 35 -5.73 -5.30 5.64
C HIS A 35 -7.27 -5.24 5.70
N ALA A 36 -7.90 -6.13 6.45
CA ALA A 36 -9.36 -6.22 6.53
C ALA A 36 -10.03 -4.95 7.08
N ALA A 37 -9.33 -4.22 7.96
CA ALA A 37 -9.82 -2.97 8.55
C ALA A 37 -9.73 -1.75 7.62
N LEU A 38 -9.05 -1.88 6.46
CA LEU A 38 -8.90 -0.78 5.50
C LEU A 38 -10.07 -0.74 4.51
N PRO A 39 -10.35 0.44 3.91
CA PRO A 39 -11.26 0.53 2.77
C PRO A 39 -10.91 -0.49 1.70
N LEU A 40 -11.89 -1.23 1.19
CA LEU A 40 -11.61 -2.43 0.40
C LEU A 40 -10.93 -2.10 -0.94
N TYR A 41 -11.48 -1.16 -1.71
CA TYR A 41 -11.00 -0.85 -3.06
C TYR A 41 -10.71 0.62 -3.31
N LEU A 42 -11.51 1.54 -2.76
CA LEU A 42 -11.38 2.97 -2.95
C LEU A 42 -11.50 3.69 -1.61
N ASN A 43 -10.58 4.60 -1.35
CA ASN A 43 -10.60 5.48 -0.18
C ASN A 43 -10.73 6.94 -0.67
N LEU A 44 -11.92 7.53 -0.51
CA LEU A 44 -12.18 8.91 -0.92
C LEU A 44 -11.45 9.94 -0.04
N GLU A 45 -11.14 9.56 1.20
CA GLU A 45 -10.44 10.39 2.19
C GLU A 45 -9.14 9.70 2.64
N PRO A 46 -8.13 9.62 1.78
CA PRO A 46 -6.87 9.00 2.14
C PRO A 46 -6.19 9.77 3.27
N ARG A 47 -5.64 9.02 4.24
CA ARG A 47 -4.90 9.61 5.36
C ARG A 47 -3.72 10.43 4.84
N ASN A 48 -3.55 11.59 5.40
CA ASN A 48 -2.41 12.47 5.10
C ASN A 48 -2.09 13.35 6.31
N VAL A 49 -0.86 13.82 6.36
CA VAL A 49 -0.35 14.62 7.47
C VAL A 49 -1.13 15.91 7.67
N ARG A 50 -1.54 16.59 6.59
CA ARG A 50 -2.25 17.87 6.68
C ARG A 50 -3.56 17.73 7.44
N ASP A 51 -4.41 16.80 7.01
CA ASP A 51 -5.75 16.63 7.60
C ASP A 51 -5.65 16.13 9.04
N LEU A 52 -4.71 15.22 9.33
CA LEU A 52 -4.45 14.73 10.69
C LEU A 52 -3.94 15.85 11.60
N SER A 53 -2.99 16.66 11.13
CA SER A 53 -2.41 17.77 11.91
C SER A 53 -3.43 18.85 12.23
N LEU A 54 -4.21 19.28 11.22
CA LEU A 54 -5.25 20.27 11.43
C LEU A 54 -6.36 19.74 12.33
N ALA A 55 -6.77 18.48 12.21
CA ALA A 55 -7.76 17.87 13.07
C ALA A 55 -7.29 17.77 14.54
N ALA A 56 -6.02 17.43 14.79
CA ALA A 56 -5.44 17.41 16.13
C ALA A 56 -5.35 18.83 16.71
N PHE A 57 -4.91 19.79 15.91
CA PHE A 57 -4.79 21.18 16.29
C PHE A 57 -6.16 21.81 16.62
N GLU A 58 -7.19 21.57 15.80
CA GLU A 58 -8.55 22.05 16.08
C GLU A 58 -9.16 21.43 17.35
N ARG A 59 -8.78 20.20 17.69
CA ARG A 59 -9.16 19.61 18.99
C ARG A 59 -8.48 20.32 20.15
N LEU A 60 -7.18 20.61 20.04
CA LEU A 60 -6.43 21.38 21.05
C LEU A 60 -6.96 22.81 21.20
N LYS A 61 -7.40 23.47 20.13
CA LYS A 61 -8.04 24.78 20.21
C LYS A 61 -9.32 24.77 21.03
N ARG A 62 -10.12 23.69 20.92
CA ARG A 62 -11.37 23.56 21.69
C ARG A 62 -11.13 23.13 23.12
N ASP A 63 -10.16 22.28 23.34
CA ASP A 63 -9.78 21.77 24.65
C ASP A 63 -8.25 21.61 24.73
N PRO A 64 -7.55 22.67 25.19
CA PRO A 64 -6.09 22.65 25.35
C PRO A 64 -5.58 21.59 26.34
N SER A 65 -6.45 21.07 27.21
CA SER A 65 -6.12 20.01 28.17
C SER A 65 -6.24 18.60 27.56
N SER A 66 -6.70 18.47 26.31
CA SER A 66 -6.90 17.19 25.64
C SER A 66 -5.58 16.42 25.42
N ALA A 67 -5.28 15.50 26.34
CA ALA A 67 -4.08 14.66 26.26
C ALA A 67 -4.02 13.84 24.94
N SER A 68 -5.17 13.40 24.43
CA SER A 68 -5.22 12.63 23.17
C SER A 68 -4.87 13.49 21.95
N ALA A 69 -5.30 14.75 21.93
CA ALA A 69 -4.97 15.68 20.85
C ALA A 69 -3.49 16.11 20.91
N ALA A 70 -2.97 16.37 22.11
CA ALA A 70 -1.56 16.65 22.34
C ALA A 70 -0.67 15.46 21.93
N ALA A 71 -1.03 14.23 22.32
CA ALA A 71 -0.30 13.03 21.93
C ALA A 71 -0.31 12.80 20.42
N GLU A 72 -1.44 13.02 19.74
CA GLU A 72 -1.53 12.91 18.29
C GLU A 72 -0.67 13.96 17.59
N LEU A 73 -0.70 15.21 18.04
CA LEU A 73 0.14 16.27 17.49
C LEU A 73 1.63 16.00 17.77
N SER A 74 1.97 15.51 18.96
CA SER A 74 3.34 15.09 19.31
C SER A 74 3.82 13.93 18.42
N ARG A 75 2.96 12.95 18.15
CA ARG A 75 3.27 11.85 17.23
C ARG A 75 3.56 12.33 15.80
N LEU A 76 2.76 13.29 15.32
CA LEU A 76 2.97 13.88 13.99
C LEU A 76 4.20 14.80 13.97
N GLY A 77 4.50 15.48 15.06
CA GLY A 77 5.70 16.27 15.27
C GLY A 77 5.99 17.28 14.17
N GLY A 78 7.23 17.33 13.74
CA GLY A 78 7.70 18.25 12.69
C GLY A 78 6.97 18.14 11.36
N ALA A 79 6.41 16.98 11.04
CA ALA A 79 5.58 16.81 9.84
C ALA A 79 4.30 17.65 9.89
N ALA A 80 3.82 18.01 11.07
CA ALA A 80 2.66 18.88 11.27
C ALA A 80 3.00 20.37 11.12
N PHE A 81 4.24 20.79 11.33
CA PHE A 81 4.62 22.20 11.45
C PHE A 81 4.21 23.06 10.25
N PRO A 82 4.38 22.66 8.99
CA PRO A 82 3.95 23.48 7.86
C PRO A 82 2.47 23.85 7.85
N PHE A 83 1.65 23.09 8.58
CA PHE A 83 0.20 23.27 8.64
C PHE A 83 -0.26 23.91 9.95
N VAL A 84 0.42 23.61 11.05
CA VAL A 84 0.03 24.02 12.41
C VAL A 84 0.66 25.36 12.81
N MET A 85 1.93 25.59 12.46
CA MET A 85 2.62 26.80 12.88
C MET A 85 2.00 28.11 12.36
N PRO A 86 1.57 28.19 11.07
CA PRO A 86 0.85 29.36 10.59
C PRO A 86 -0.51 29.59 11.29
N GLU A 87 -1.15 28.53 11.77
CA GLU A 87 -2.41 28.64 12.52
C GLU A 87 -2.17 29.00 13.99
N LEU A 88 -1.08 28.51 14.61
CA LEU A 88 -0.66 28.89 15.96
C LEU A 88 -0.39 30.40 16.06
N GLU A 89 0.21 30.99 15.05
CA GLU A 89 0.53 32.41 14.99
C GLU A 89 -0.73 33.30 15.02
N LYS A 90 -1.86 32.80 14.49
CA LYS A 90 -3.15 33.52 14.43
C LYS A 90 -3.98 33.44 15.71
N LEU A 91 -3.62 32.58 16.66
CA LEU A 91 -4.37 32.44 17.93
C LEU A 91 -4.23 33.68 18.82
N ASP A 92 -5.23 33.91 19.66
CA ASP A 92 -5.08 34.85 20.78
C ASP A 92 -3.97 34.38 21.73
N VAL A 93 -3.51 35.29 22.60
CA VAL A 93 -2.32 35.05 23.43
C VAL A 93 -2.53 33.88 24.37
N ASP A 94 -3.67 33.82 25.06
CA ASP A 94 -3.91 32.82 26.10
C ASP A 94 -4.03 31.43 25.53
N LEU A 95 -4.77 31.27 24.41
CA LEU A 95 -4.94 30.01 23.75
C LEU A 95 -3.64 29.55 23.09
N ARG A 96 -2.87 30.48 22.50
CA ARG A 96 -1.55 30.20 21.93
C ARG A 96 -0.59 29.63 22.96
N GLU A 97 -0.54 30.24 24.13
CA GLU A 97 0.31 29.79 25.24
C GLU A 97 -0.03 28.36 25.68
N GLN A 98 -1.33 28.06 25.80
CA GLN A 98 -1.79 26.71 26.17
C GLN A 98 -1.46 25.66 25.10
N VAL A 99 -1.73 25.96 23.82
CA VAL A 99 -1.41 25.04 22.70
C VAL A 99 0.09 24.88 22.57
N ALA A 100 0.87 25.96 22.68
CA ALA A 100 2.32 25.90 22.61
C ALA A 100 2.91 25.04 23.73
N LEU A 101 2.37 25.13 24.94
CA LEU A 101 2.77 24.27 26.06
C LEU A 101 2.48 22.79 25.77
N ALA A 102 1.33 22.47 25.15
CA ALA A 102 1.00 21.11 24.75
C ALA A 102 1.96 20.53 23.67
N MET A 103 2.66 21.40 22.94
CA MET A 103 3.67 21.01 21.93
C MET A 103 5.09 20.82 22.52
N THR A 104 5.33 21.14 23.79
CA THR A 104 6.65 21.02 24.45
C THR A 104 7.33 19.65 24.27
N PRO A 105 6.63 18.49 24.33
CA PRO A 105 7.26 17.19 24.09
C PRO A 105 7.94 17.06 22.74
N ILE A 106 7.47 17.77 21.72
CA ILE A 106 8.08 17.78 20.39
C ILE A 106 9.45 18.49 20.43
N ALA A 107 9.53 19.67 21.08
CA ALA A 107 10.77 20.43 21.19
C ALA A 107 11.85 19.65 21.95
N ILE A 108 11.46 18.92 22.99
CA ILE A 108 12.36 18.06 23.76
C ILE A 108 12.88 16.90 22.88
N ARG A 109 12.01 16.22 22.15
CA ARG A 109 12.41 15.16 21.22
C ARG A 109 13.34 15.67 20.12
N MET A 110 13.11 16.87 19.62
CA MET A 110 13.99 17.52 18.65
C MET A 110 15.37 17.92 19.21
N GLU A 111 15.59 17.79 20.51
CA GLU A 111 16.77 18.31 21.21
C GLU A 111 16.93 19.86 21.00
N ALA A 112 15.81 20.57 20.75
CA ALA A 112 15.81 21.99 20.41
C ALA A 112 15.67 22.92 21.62
N ALA A 113 15.17 22.41 22.75
CA ALA A 113 15.06 23.12 24.02
C ALA A 113 15.08 22.13 25.19
N ALA A 114 15.58 22.60 26.34
CA ALA A 114 15.46 21.85 27.58
C ALA A 114 14.06 22.01 28.20
N PRO A 115 13.55 21.03 28.97
CA PRO A 115 12.24 21.11 29.60
C PRO A 115 12.05 22.39 30.44
N GLU A 116 13.09 22.83 31.13
CA GLU A 116 13.10 24.00 32.01
C GLU A 116 12.97 25.32 31.24
N GLU A 117 13.30 25.32 29.96
CA GLU A 117 13.16 26.49 29.08
C GLU A 117 11.73 26.69 28.59
N LEU A 118 10.90 25.64 28.67
CA LEU A 118 9.52 25.59 28.16
C LEU A 118 8.50 25.30 29.27
N ASP A 119 8.83 25.64 30.50
CA ASP A 119 8.03 25.34 31.70
C ASP A 119 6.72 26.17 31.79
N THR A 120 6.63 27.25 31.02
CA THR A 120 5.43 28.14 31.00
C THR A 120 4.91 28.28 29.57
N GLY A 121 3.59 28.45 29.43
CA GLY A 121 2.93 28.66 28.14
C GLY A 121 3.53 29.82 27.36
N ARG A 122 3.86 30.93 28.05
CA ARG A 122 4.51 32.08 27.42
C ARG A 122 5.87 31.74 26.81
N ARG A 123 6.74 31.07 27.58
CA ARG A 123 8.07 30.66 27.06
C ARG A 123 7.97 29.66 25.90
N ALA A 124 7.03 28.72 26.03
CA ALA A 124 6.76 27.78 24.95
C ALA A 124 6.26 28.49 23.68
N ALA A 125 5.35 29.48 23.82
CA ALA A 125 4.85 30.24 22.68
C ALA A 125 5.96 31.08 22.02
N GLU A 126 6.77 31.79 22.82
CA GLU A 126 7.92 32.56 22.32
C GLU A 126 8.94 31.68 21.62
N PHE A 127 9.21 30.48 22.14
CA PHE A 127 10.10 29.50 21.52
C PHE A 127 9.57 29.06 20.16
N TRP A 128 8.30 28.61 20.08
CA TRP A 128 7.75 28.08 18.84
C TRP A 128 7.64 29.12 17.73
N LEU A 129 7.24 30.37 18.08
CA LEU A 129 7.18 31.46 17.11
C LEU A 129 8.56 31.78 16.54
N ARG A 130 9.58 31.91 17.41
CA ARG A 130 10.96 32.15 16.98
C ARG A 130 11.50 30.99 16.15
N TYR A 131 11.28 29.76 16.63
CA TYR A 131 11.69 28.55 15.92
C TYR A 131 11.15 28.51 14.49
N TRP A 132 9.87 28.82 14.33
CA TRP A 132 9.23 28.83 13.01
C TRP A 132 9.73 29.97 12.13
N GLN A 133 9.89 31.17 12.67
CA GLN A 133 10.46 32.31 11.92
C GLN A 133 11.85 32.00 11.38
N ASP A 134 12.69 31.35 12.18
CA ASP A 134 14.07 31.06 11.81
C ASP A 134 14.17 29.87 10.85
N ARG A 135 13.27 28.86 10.96
CA ARG A 135 13.43 27.56 10.28
C ARG A 135 12.33 27.19 9.31
N ALA A 136 11.33 27.99 9.06
CA ALA A 136 10.24 27.66 8.12
C ALA A 136 10.74 27.28 6.72
N VAL A 137 11.87 27.84 6.29
CA VAL A 137 12.48 27.53 4.99
C VAL A 137 13.07 26.12 4.94
N ASP A 138 13.47 25.58 6.07
CA ASP A 138 14.04 24.22 6.16
C ASP A 138 12.99 23.15 5.91
N PHE A 139 11.71 23.45 6.13
CA PHE A 139 10.56 22.56 5.86
C PHE A 139 10.16 22.58 4.39
N ARG A 140 11.16 22.44 3.49
CA ARG A 140 10.99 22.27 2.04
C ARG A 140 11.67 21.01 1.59
N GLU A 141 10.98 20.18 0.82
CA GLU A 141 11.48 18.89 0.35
C GLU A 141 12.93 18.94 -0.20
N PRO A 142 13.34 19.92 -1.05
CA PRO A 142 14.71 19.97 -1.54
C PRO A 142 15.76 20.29 -0.46
N VAL A 143 15.38 21.02 0.59
CA VAL A 143 16.28 21.34 1.72
C VAL A 143 16.48 20.08 2.58
N VAL A 144 15.37 19.41 2.94
CA VAL A 144 15.41 18.17 3.72
C VAL A 144 16.24 17.10 3.02
N ARG A 145 16.04 16.89 1.72
CA ARG A 145 16.84 15.92 0.95
C ARG A 145 18.32 16.22 1.04
N ARG A 146 18.72 17.49 0.86
CA ARG A 146 20.13 17.90 1.00
C ARG A 146 20.69 17.67 2.40
N LEU A 147 19.91 17.90 3.46
CA LEU A 147 20.33 17.65 4.84
C LEU A 147 20.52 16.15 5.09
N VAL A 148 19.59 15.32 4.64
CA VAL A 148 19.66 13.87 4.75
C VAL A 148 20.80 13.28 3.92
N ASP A 149 21.03 13.77 2.71
CA ASP A 149 22.18 13.37 1.87
C ASP A 149 23.51 13.66 2.58
N ARG A 150 23.63 14.83 3.20
CA ARG A 150 24.82 15.20 3.98
C ARG A 150 25.00 14.31 5.21
N LEU A 151 23.93 13.94 5.91
CA LEU A 151 23.94 12.99 7.03
C LEU A 151 24.38 11.60 6.56
N SER A 152 23.95 11.18 5.36
CA SER A 152 24.32 9.89 4.76
C SER A 152 25.81 9.83 4.39
N GLN A 153 26.42 10.96 4.04
CA GLN A 153 27.82 11.12 3.71
C GLN A 153 28.70 11.21 4.98
N ARG A 154 29.93 11.31 5.04
CA ARG A 154 30.93 11.05 6.05
C ARG A 154 30.90 11.85 7.37
N SER A 155 30.16 12.91 7.55
CA SER A 155 30.29 13.77 8.73
C SER A 155 29.15 13.64 9.71
N LEU A 156 29.37 12.88 10.78
CA LEU A 156 28.35 12.46 11.73
C LEU A 156 27.93 13.51 12.77
N ILE A 157 28.85 14.33 13.26
CA ILE A 157 28.61 15.07 14.51
C ILE A 157 27.92 16.41 14.25
N LEU A 158 28.25 17.10 13.17
CA LEU A 158 27.78 18.46 12.92
C LEU A 158 26.42 18.57 12.20
N ARG A 159 25.78 17.44 11.87
CA ARG A 159 24.57 17.48 11.00
C ARG A 159 23.40 16.65 11.49
N ARG A 160 23.55 15.92 12.61
CA ARG A 160 22.45 15.23 13.25
C ARG A 160 21.41 16.27 13.76
N GLU A 161 21.89 17.32 14.38
CA GLU A 161 21.08 18.41 14.93
C GLU A 161 20.20 19.07 13.87
N ASP A 162 20.73 19.33 12.67
CA ASP A 162 19.96 19.92 11.57
C ASP A 162 18.79 19.03 11.11
N VAL A 163 18.98 17.70 11.13
CA VAL A 163 17.92 16.74 10.77
C VAL A 163 16.96 16.52 11.94
N LEU A 164 17.46 16.47 13.18
CA LEU A 164 16.62 16.38 14.37
C LEU A 164 15.71 17.59 14.52
N ALA A 165 16.18 18.78 14.15
CA ALA A 165 15.36 19.97 14.13
C ALA A 165 14.16 19.88 13.16
N LEU A 166 14.20 19.02 12.17
CA LEU A 166 13.05 18.76 11.28
C LEU A 166 12.10 17.69 11.82
N ASP A 167 12.54 16.93 12.84
CA ASP A 167 11.79 15.85 13.47
C ASP A 167 11.16 14.90 12.44
N THR A 168 9.92 14.52 12.62
CA THR A 168 9.19 13.60 11.73
C THR A 168 9.02 14.10 10.29
N TYR A 169 9.19 15.40 10.03
CA TYR A 169 9.19 15.92 8.66
C TYR A 169 10.32 15.34 7.79
N ALA A 170 11.43 14.93 8.41
CA ALA A 170 12.54 14.29 7.71
C ALA A 170 12.31 12.80 7.40
N LEU A 171 11.28 12.14 8.00
CA LEU A 171 11.06 10.69 7.86
C LEU A 171 11.00 10.20 6.41
N PRO A 172 10.24 10.84 5.49
CA PRO A 172 10.19 10.37 4.09
C PRO A 172 11.58 10.32 3.44
N ALA A 173 12.36 11.39 3.61
CA ALA A 173 13.69 11.49 3.02
C ALA A 173 14.70 10.52 3.68
N LEU A 174 14.62 10.33 4.99
CA LEU A 174 15.45 9.36 5.71
C LEU A 174 15.19 7.92 5.27
N ILE A 175 13.91 7.55 5.10
CA ILE A 175 13.51 6.22 4.63
C ILE A 175 13.99 5.97 3.19
N ASP A 176 13.82 6.97 2.31
CA ASP A 176 14.29 6.90 0.93
C ASP A 176 15.82 6.73 0.86
N ALA A 177 16.56 7.43 1.73
CA ALA A 177 18.02 7.38 1.81
C ALA A 177 18.59 6.04 2.33
N LEU A 178 17.78 5.19 3.00
CA LEU A 178 18.25 3.88 3.47
C LEU A 178 18.74 2.99 2.33
N GLY A 179 18.14 3.06 1.16
CA GLY A 179 18.57 2.37 -0.06
C GLY A 179 18.68 0.86 0.09
N SER A 180 19.56 0.25 -0.73
CA SER A 180 19.92 -1.17 -0.65
C SER A 180 21.24 -1.33 0.11
N ILE A 181 21.34 -2.38 0.93
CA ILE A 181 22.56 -2.70 1.68
C ILE A 181 23.29 -3.86 1.01
N ARG A 182 24.49 -3.60 0.49
CA ARG A 182 25.34 -4.58 -0.18
C ARG A 182 26.73 -4.65 0.42
N THR A 183 27.25 -3.52 0.86
CA THR A 183 28.62 -3.35 1.35
C THR A 183 28.64 -2.89 2.81
N ASP A 184 29.81 -2.95 3.45
CA ASP A 184 30.01 -2.42 4.81
C ASP A 184 29.84 -0.89 4.86
N GLU A 185 30.11 -0.18 3.76
CA GLU A 185 29.84 1.26 3.68
C GLU A 185 28.33 1.54 3.72
N ASP A 186 27.51 0.69 3.06
CA ASP A 186 26.07 0.79 3.16
C ASP A 186 25.57 0.53 4.60
N VAL A 187 26.22 -0.39 5.34
CA VAL A 187 25.93 -0.64 6.76
C VAL A 187 26.23 0.60 7.60
N ARG A 188 27.39 1.23 7.38
CA ARG A 188 27.77 2.47 8.09
C ARG A 188 26.81 3.61 7.78
N ARG A 189 26.39 3.78 6.51
CA ARG A 189 25.37 4.75 6.09
C ARG A 189 24.03 4.45 6.77
N ALA A 190 23.54 3.23 6.69
CA ALA A 190 22.28 2.82 7.30
C ALA A 190 22.27 3.04 8.81
N ARG A 191 23.40 2.77 9.49
CA ARG A 191 23.54 3.03 10.93
C ARG A 191 23.32 4.52 11.26
N ARG A 192 23.94 5.43 10.51
CA ARG A 192 23.75 6.88 10.72
C ARG A 192 22.28 7.28 10.58
N LEU A 193 21.64 6.81 9.52
CA LEU A 193 20.24 7.13 9.22
C LEU A 193 19.28 6.49 10.25
N THR A 194 19.49 5.23 10.63
CA THR A 194 18.62 4.53 11.57
C THR A 194 18.74 5.05 13.00
N LEU A 195 19.85 5.63 13.40
CA LEU A 195 19.96 6.31 14.70
C LEU A 195 19.04 7.54 14.78
N VAL A 196 18.97 8.33 13.71
CA VAL A 196 18.06 9.49 13.66
C VAL A 196 16.62 9.02 13.51
N LEU A 197 16.36 8.05 12.63
CA LEU A 197 15.04 7.46 12.45
C LEU A 197 14.48 6.89 13.77
N ALA A 198 15.28 6.16 14.51
CA ALA A 198 14.89 5.54 15.79
C ALA A 198 14.50 6.59 16.83
N HIS A 199 15.26 7.69 16.88
CA HIS A 199 14.99 8.80 17.79
C HIS A 199 13.70 9.54 17.41
N VAL A 200 13.58 9.94 16.15
CA VAL A 200 12.46 10.75 15.64
C VAL A 200 11.13 9.99 15.63
N ALA A 201 11.15 8.71 15.24
CA ALA A 201 9.95 7.89 15.17
C ALA A 201 9.69 7.08 16.44
N GLU A 202 10.53 7.23 17.48
CA GLU A 202 10.46 6.48 18.75
C GLU A 202 10.36 4.97 18.54
N GLN A 203 11.19 4.43 17.61
CA GLN A 203 11.23 3.00 17.27
C GLN A 203 12.59 2.39 17.60
N PRO A 204 12.65 1.12 18.05
CA PRO A 204 13.88 0.47 18.46
C PRO A 204 14.73 -0.07 17.30
N PHE A 205 14.44 0.27 16.05
CA PHE A 205 15.07 -0.34 14.88
C PHE A 205 16.40 0.36 14.52
N VAL A 206 17.50 -0.01 15.15
CA VAL A 206 18.83 0.59 14.92
C VAL A 206 19.78 -0.42 14.28
N VAL A 207 20.56 0.01 13.27
CA VAL A 207 21.67 -0.75 12.74
C VAL A 207 22.89 -0.53 13.64
N GLU A 208 23.36 -1.58 14.29
CA GLU A 208 24.52 -1.54 15.19
C GLU A 208 25.84 -1.60 14.42
N ARG A 209 26.93 -1.19 15.10
CA ARG A 209 28.27 -1.10 14.48
C ARG A 209 28.81 -2.45 14.01
N ALA A 210 28.51 -3.53 14.73
CA ALA A 210 29.02 -4.88 14.47
C ALA A 210 28.14 -5.71 13.53
N MET A 211 27.01 -5.18 13.05
CA MET A 211 26.10 -5.92 12.18
C MET A 211 26.68 -6.19 10.82
N THR A 212 26.47 -7.40 10.33
CA THR A 212 26.75 -7.81 8.96
C THR A 212 25.75 -7.15 7.98
N PRO A 213 26.06 -7.07 6.67
CA PRO A 213 25.11 -6.57 5.67
C PRO A 213 23.77 -7.34 5.66
N ALA A 214 23.77 -8.64 6.02
CA ALA A 214 22.56 -9.45 6.10
C ALA A 214 21.66 -9.05 7.27
N GLU A 215 22.23 -8.78 8.44
CA GLU A 215 21.52 -8.30 9.63
C GLU A 215 21.01 -6.88 9.43
N ALA A 216 21.83 -5.98 8.93
CA ALA A 216 21.42 -4.61 8.61
C ALA A 216 20.26 -4.57 7.62
N ARG A 217 20.21 -5.47 6.61
CA ARG A 217 19.05 -5.62 5.73
C ARG A 217 17.76 -6.00 6.47
N ARG A 218 17.85 -6.74 7.59
CA ARG A 218 16.64 -7.05 8.39
C ARG A 218 16.08 -5.79 9.05
N VAL A 219 16.96 -4.96 9.63
CA VAL A 219 16.56 -3.68 10.24
C VAL A 219 15.95 -2.73 9.20
N VAL A 220 16.59 -2.61 8.02
CA VAL A 220 16.03 -1.77 6.93
C VAL A 220 14.66 -2.28 6.46
N ARG A 221 14.43 -3.60 6.45
CA ARG A 221 13.10 -4.15 6.15
C ARG A 221 12.07 -3.81 7.23
N GLN A 222 12.46 -3.74 8.51
CA GLN A 222 11.56 -3.29 9.58
C GLN A 222 11.15 -1.85 9.38
N TRP A 223 12.08 -0.95 9.03
CA TRP A 223 11.79 0.43 8.69
C TRP A 223 10.87 0.58 7.48
N ARG A 224 11.07 -0.21 6.43
CA ARG A 224 10.18 -0.20 5.27
C ARG A 224 8.75 -0.63 5.63
N ARG A 225 8.60 -1.65 6.48
CA ARG A 225 7.28 -2.07 6.98
C ARG A 225 6.63 -0.99 7.83
N PHE A 226 7.39 -0.40 8.76
CA PHE A 226 6.90 0.75 9.52
C PHE A 226 6.40 1.85 8.59
N TRP A 227 7.15 2.16 7.55
CA TRP A 227 6.78 3.18 6.58
C TRP A 227 5.55 2.80 5.75
N GLU A 228 5.41 1.54 5.37
CA GLU A 228 4.22 1.02 4.67
C GLU A 228 2.95 1.16 5.52
N ASP A 229 3.07 0.98 6.82
CA ASP A 229 1.94 1.06 7.76
C ASP A 229 1.63 2.51 8.17
N HIS A 230 2.63 3.38 8.32
CA HIS A 230 2.49 4.71 8.93
C HIS A 230 2.87 5.89 8.01
N GLY A 231 3.54 5.64 6.88
CA GLY A 231 4.08 6.70 6.02
C GLY A 231 3.02 7.67 5.49
N ALA A 232 1.78 7.22 5.35
CA ALA A 232 0.66 8.07 4.95
C ALA A 232 0.39 9.19 5.97
N ASP A 233 0.68 8.97 7.26
CA ASP A 233 0.46 9.94 8.33
C ASP A 233 1.47 11.09 8.29
N PHE A 234 2.62 10.88 7.64
CA PHE A 234 3.73 11.83 7.57
C PHE A 234 3.94 12.43 6.18
N THR A 235 3.09 12.07 5.21
CA THR A 235 3.26 12.51 3.82
C THR A 235 2.11 13.43 3.41
N PRO A 236 2.40 14.63 2.87
CA PRO A 236 1.38 15.48 2.28
C PRO A 236 0.87 14.86 0.96
N LEU A 237 -0.43 14.88 0.75
CA LEU A 237 -1.07 14.37 -0.45
C LEU A 237 -1.61 15.51 -1.29
N ASP A 238 -0.85 15.89 -2.33
CA ASP A 238 -1.24 16.92 -3.28
C ASP A 238 -1.39 16.33 -4.68
N GLY A 239 -2.36 16.84 -5.43
CA GLY A 239 -2.58 16.51 -6.84
C GLY A 239 -2.54 15.02 -7.17
N PRO A 240 -1.60 14.56 -8.05
CA PRO A 240 -1.53 13.16 -8.47
C PRO A 240 -1.29 12.17 -7.32
N ARG A 241 -0.56 12.58 -6.26
CA ARG A 241 -0.30 11.74 -5.07
C ARG A 241 -1.60 11.39 -4.35
N ARG A 242 -2.57 12.32 -4.29
CA ARG A 242 -3.87 12.05 -3.68
C ARG A 242 -4.64 10.99 -4.46
N VAL A 243 -4.68 11.09 -5.79
CA VAL A 243 -5.36 10.09 -6.64
C VAL A 243 -4.73 8.70 -6.45
N THR A 244 -3.40 8.63 -6.43
CA THR A 244 -2.70 7.36 -6.18
C THR A 244 -3.04 6.82 -4.78
N ALA A 245 -3.06 7.68 -3.76
CA ALA A 245 -3.37 7.29 -2.38
C ALA A 245 -4.79 6.77 -2.21
N MET A 246 -5.78 7.28 -2.98
CA MET A 246 -7.15 6.77 -2.97
C MET A 246 -7.24 5.27 -3.29
N VAL A 247 -6.31 4.73 -4.05
CA VAL A 247 -6.24 3.31 -4.40
C VAL A 247 -5.22 2.56 -3.53
N THR A 248 -4.02 3.11 -3.36
CA THR A 248 -2.93 2.42 -2.66
C THR A 248 -3.14 2.31 -1.15
N GLN A 249 -3.90 3.22 -0.54
CA GLN A 249 -4.28 3.16 0.88
C GLN A 249 -5.49 2.27 1.16
N THR A 250 -5.98 1.54 0.16
CA THR A 250 -7.01 0.51 0.34
C THR A 250 -6.39 -0.83 0.73
N GLY A 251 -7.20 -1.73 1.29
CA GLY A 251 -6.79 -3.10 1.57
C GLY A 251 -6.30 -3.82 0.32
N TYR A 252 -7.03 -3.67 -0.79
CA TYR A 252 -6.65 -4.23 -2.09
C TYR A 252 -5.33 -3.63 -2.62
N GLY A 253 -5.16 -2.31 -2.56
CA GLY A 253 -3.96 -1.64 -3.04
C GLY A 253 -2.70 -2.06 -2.28
N ARG A 254 -2.78 -2.15 -0.95
CA ARG A 254 -1.68 -2.64 -0.10
C ARG A 254 -1.35 -4.10 -0.37
N TRP A 255 -2.35 -4.95 -0.47
CA TRP A 255 -2.16 -6.36 -0.82
C TRP A 255 -1.50 -6.52 -2.20
N LEU A 256 -1.99 -5.82 -3.21
CA LEU A 256 -1.42 -5.87 -4.57
C LEU A 256 0.03 -5.37 -4.58
N GLY A 257 0.32 -4.28 -3.86
CA GLY A 257 1.68 -3.78 -3.69
C GLY A 257 2.62 -4.80 -3.05
N SER A 258 2.18 -5.52 -2.02
CA SER A 258 2.95 -6.60 -1.39
C SER A 258 3.21 -7.76 -2.36
N VAL A 259 2.20 -8.19 -3.12
CA VAL A 259 2.33 -9.25 -4.12
C VAL A 259 3.34 -8.87 -5.21
N LEU A 260 3.28 -7.64 -5.72
CA LEU A 260 4.22 -7.15 -6.74
C LEU A 260 5.67 -7.07 -6.24
N ARG A 261 5.87 -6.88 -4.94
CA ARG A 261 7.21 -6.96 -4.30
C ARG A 261 7.64 -8.40 -3.97
N GLY A 262 6.81 -9.41 -4.25
CA GLY A 262 7.07 -10.80 -3.89
C GLY A 262 6.82 -11.12 -2.40
N GLU A 263 6.16 -10.23 -1.68
CA GLU A 263 5.81 -10.39 -0.26
C GLU A 263 4.40 -10.99 -0.13
N LEU A 264 4.30 -12.31 -0.29
CA LEU A 264 3.03 -13.05 -0.22
C LEU A 264 2.53 -13.31 1.22
N GLY A 265 3.02 -12.52 2.19
CA GLY A 265 2.64 -12.64 3.60
C GLY A 265 3.46 -13.67 4.37
N ARG A 266 3.22 -13.73 5.69
CA ARG A 266 3.77 -14.74 6.60
C ARG A 266 2.64 -15.63 7.07
N LEU A 267 2.91 -16.93 7.14
CA LEU A 267 2.02 -17.89 7.75
C LEU A 267 2.16 -17.83 9.29
N ASN A 268 1.13 -18.31 10.00
CA ASN A 268 1.11 -18.35 11.48
C ASN A 268 2.23 -19.21 12.09
N ASP A 269 2.79 -20.13 11.31
CA ASP A 269 3.93 -20.99 11.68
C ASP A 269 5.30 -20.34 11.44
N GLY A 270 5.34 -19.06 11.07
CA GLY A 270 6.57 -18.31 10.77
C GLY A 270 7.11 -18.51 9.35
N GLY A 271 6.50 -19.37 8.55
CA GLY A 271 6.82 -19.56 7.14
C GLY A 271 6.47 -18.34 6.29
N THR A 272 7.10 -18.24 5.11
CA THR A 272 6.76 -17.20 4.13
C THR A 272 5.75 -17.76 3.12
N GLY A 273 4.77 -16.97 2.69
CA GLY A 273 3.81 -17.37 1.65
C GLY A 273 4.50 -17.79 0.34
N LEU A 274 5.67 -17.20 0.04
CA LEU A 274 6.49 -17.62 -1.10
C LEU A 274 7.13 -19.00 -0.86
N GLY A 275 7.54 -19.32 0.37
CA GLY A 275 8.05 -20.64 0.74
C GLY A 275 7.00 -21.72 0.55
N LEU A 276 5.79 -21.49 1.04
CA LEU A 276 4.63 -22.38 0.84
C LEU A 276 4.29 -22.57 -0.64
N LEU A 277 4.31 -21.49 -1.42
CA LEU A 277 4.08 -21.55 -2.86
C LEU A 277 5.16 -22.42 -3.55
N ARG A 278 6.43 -22.24 -3.19
CA ARG A 278 7.56 -22.98 -3.74
C ARG A 278 7.51 -24.47 -3.39
N GLU A 279 7.04 -24.80 -2.21
CA GLU A 279 6.85 -26.18 -1.76
C GLU A 279 5.61 -26.83 -2.41
N ALA A 280 4.52 -26.09 -2.55
CA ALA A 280 3.29 -26.57 -3.15
C ALA A 280 3.35 -26.61 -4.70
N ALA A 281 4.13 -25.73 -5.33
CA ALA A 281 4.21 -25.62 -6.79
C ALA A 281 4.52 -26.94 -7.53
N PRO A 282 5.52 -27.74 -7.12
CA PRO A 282 5.81 -29.00 -7.78
C PRO A 282 4.65 -30.00 -7.76
N ARG A 283 3.79 -29.92 -6.73
CA ARG A 283 2.62 -30.80 -6.56
C ARG A 283 1.39 -30.28 -7.30
N THR A 284 1.27 -28.96 -7.45
CA THR A 284 0.07 -28.32 -8.01
C THR A 284 0.22 -27.94 -9.48
N LEU A 285 1.41 -27.53 -9.94
CA LEU A 285 1.66 -27.13 -11.33
C LEU A 285 1.32 -28.23 -12.36
N PRO A 286 1.66 -29.52 -12.16
CA PRO A 286 1.26 -30.58 -13.10
C PRO A 286 -0.26 -30.73 -13.20
N ARG A 287 -0.97 -30.57 -12.05
CA ARG A 287 -2.44 -30.63 -12.01
C ARG A 287 -3.08 -29.40 -12.65
N LEU A 288 -2.50 -28.20 -12.44
CA LEU A 288 -2.93 -26.98 -13.10
C LEU A 288 -2.67 -27.01 -14.61
N GLY A 289 -1.63 -27.72 -15.08
CA GLY A 289 -1.36 -27.93 -16.50
C GLY A 289 -2.45 -28.72 -17.23
N LEU A 290 -3.23 -29.55 -16.53
CA LEU A 290 -4.39 -30.22 -17.07
C LEU A 290 -5.58 -29.28 -17.31
N VAL A 291 -5.66 -28.16 -16.57
CA VAL A 291 -6.78 -27.20 -16.69
C VAL A 291 -6.89 -26.63 -18.11
N PRO A 292 -5.82 -26.08 -18.74
CA PRO A 292 -5.92 -25.57 -20.12
C PRO A 292 -6.27 -26.67 -21.13
N LEU A 293 -5.76 -27.87 -20.95
CA LEU A 293 -6.08 -29.00 -21.84
C LEU A 293 -7.58 -29.32 -21.78
N PHE A 294 -8.15 -29.52 -20.59
CA PHE A 294 -9.58 -29.78 -20.45
C PHE A 294 -10.41 -28.56 -20.86
N SER A 295 -9.93 -27.34 -20.64
CA SER A 295 -10.61 -26.12 -21.06
C SER A 295 -10.73 -26.01 -22.56
N VAL A 296 -9.70 -26.41 -23.33
CA VAL A 296 -9.74 -26.46 -24.80
C VAL A 296 -10.75 -27.50 -25.27
N LEU A 297 -10.77 -28.69 -24.67
CA LEU A 297 -11.74 -29.74 -25.00
C LEU A 297 -13.18 -29.30 -24.74
N VAL A 298 -13.43 -28.69 -23.57
CA VAL A 298 -14.75 -28.13 -23.23
C VAL A 298 -15.15 -27.00 -24.18
N ALA A 299 -14.19 -26.11 -24.53
CA ALA A 299 -14.44 -25.03 -25.49
C ALA A 299 -14.84 -25.56 -26.86
N ALA A 300 -14.12 -26.57 -27.35
CA ALA A 300 -14.43 -27.20 -28.62
C ALA A 300 -15.80 -27.90 -28.61
N ALA A 301 -16.10 -28.66 -27.56
CA ALA A 301 -17.40 -29.29 -27.38
C ALA A 301 -18.55 -28.28 -27.30
N PHE A 302 -18.36 -27.19 -26.57
CA PHE A 302 -19.32 -26.12 -26.43
C PHE A 302 -19.54 -25.38 -27.77
N ALA A 303 -18.48 -25.07 -28.49
CA ALA A 303 -18.56 -24.47 -29.81
C ALA A 303 -19.31 -25.38 -30.79
N ALA A 304 -19.02 -26.68 -30.81
CA ALA A 304 -19.71 -27.66 -31.64
C ALA A 304 -21.21 -27.80 -31.27
N ALA A 305 -21.52 -27.84 -29.99
CA ALA A 305 -22.90 -27.90 -29.50
C ALA A 305 -23.71 -26.64 -29.89
N THR A 306 -23.12 -25.45 -29.72
CA THR A 306 -23.80 -24.20 -30.04
C THR A 306 -23.94 -23.95 -31.55
N SER A 307 -23.03 -24.50 -32.40
CA SER A 307 -23.14 -24.39 -33.86
C SER A 307 -24.25 -25.29 -34.45
N ARG A 308 -24.55 -26.40 -33.76
CA ARG A 308 -25.59 -27.38 -34.20
C ARG A 308 -26.95 -27.16 -33.54
N ALA A 309 -27.03 -26.30 -32.51
CA ALA A 309 -28.27 -26.09 -31.77
C ALA A 309 -29.31 -25.29 -32.59
N PRO A 310 -30.56 -25.73 -32.64
CA PRO A 310 -31.63 -24.95 -33.19
C PRO A 310 -31.74 -23.56 -32.53
N GLY A 311 -32.16 -22.54 -33.28
CA GLY A 311 -32.12 -21.14 -32.87
C GLY A 311 -32.71 -20.83 -31.49
N ALA A 312 -33.74 -21.59 -31.07
CA ALA A 312 -34.36 -21.45 -29.74
C ALA A 312 -33.50 -21.90 -28.57
N PHE A 313 -32.58 -22.87 -28.77
CA PHE A 313 -31.72 -23.40 -27.72
C PHE A 313 -30.38 -22.64 -27.57
N ALA A 314 -29.97 -21.90 -28.59
CA ALA A 314 -28.71 -21.17 -28.57
C ALA A 314 -28.60 -20.15 -27.41
N PRO A 315 -29.63 -19.33 -27.07
CA PRO A 315 -29.54 -18.42 -25.93
C PRO A 315 -29.51 -19.14 -24.59
N ALA A 316 -30.19 -20.28 -24.43
CA ALA A 316 -30.14 -21.08 -23.20
C ALA A 316 -28.73 -21.68 -22.97
N LEU A 317 -28.07 -22.19 -24.01
CA LEU A 317 -26.70 -22.66 -23.95
C LEU A 317 -25.71 -21.52 -23.64
N LEU A 318 -25.97 -20.31 -24.16
CA LEU A 318 -25.17 -19.13 -23.85
C LEU A 318 -25.31 -18.72 -22.38
N ALA A 319 -26.56 -18.72 -21.86
CA ALA A 319 -26.82 -18.43 -20.45
C ALA A 319 -26.17 -19.46 -19.53
N ALA A 320 -26.24 -20.74 -19.87
CA ALA A 320 -25.55 -21.83 -19.15
C ALA A 320 -24.02 -21.65 -19.17
N GLY A 321 -23.44 -21.27 -20.32
CA GLY A 321 -22.00 -20.99 -20.44
C GLY A 321 -21.55 -19.81 -19.62
N LEU A 322 -22.35 -18.74 -19.56
CA LEU A 322 -22.11 -17.57 -18.70
C LEU A 322 -22.21 -17.93 -17.20
N ALA A 323 -23.21 -18.73 -16.84
CA ALA A 323 -23.36 -19.23 -15.47
C ALA A 323 -22.14 -20.09 -15.05
N LEU A 324 -21.70 -21.01 -15.94
CA LEU A 324 -20.50 -21.82 -15.73
C LEU A 324 -19.22 -20.98 -15.64
N ALA A 325 -19.13 -19.86 -16.36
CA ALA A 325 -17.98 -18.95 -16.26
C ALA A 325 -17.86 -18.28 -14.86
N GLY A 326 -18.97 -18.17 -14.12
CA GLY A 326 -18.99 -17.69 -12.74
C GLY A 326 -18.63 -18.76 -11.69
N VAL A 327 -18.64 -20.04 -12.06
CA VAL A 327 -18.46 -21.19 -11.13
C VAL A 327 -17.13 -21.21 -10.38
N PRO A 328 -15.96 -20.73 -10.91
CA PRO A 328 -14.72 -20.73 -10.14
C PRO A 328 -14.82 -19.96 -8.82
N MET A 329 -15.59 -18.87 -8.82
CA MET A 329 -15.86 -18.11 -7.60
C MET A 329 -16.67 -18.93 -6.57
N VAL A 330 -17.68 -19.67 -7.04
CA VAL A 330 -18.51 -20.54 -6.22
C VAL A 330 -17.72 -21.77 -5.74
N ALA A 331 -16.84 -22.31 -6.58
CA ALA A 331 -16.00 -23.46 -6.24
C ALA A 331 -15.01 -23.16 -5.11
N LEU A 332 -14.39 -21.95 -5.10
CA LEU A 332 -13.53 -21.50 -4.02
C LEU A 332 -14.30 -21.39 -2.68
N VAL A 333 -15.57 -21.01 -2.73
CA VAL A 333 -16.46 -20.96 -1.54
C VAL A 333 -16.82 -22.37 -1.05
N ILE A 334 -17.13 -23.29 -1.96
CA ILE A 334 -17.52 -24.68 -1.65
C ILE A 334 -16.31 -25.49 -1.14
N GLN A 335 -15.08 -25.16 -1.59
CA GLN A 335 -13.85 -25.85 -1.18
C GLN A 335 -13.64 -25.87 0.33
N ARG A 336 -14.13 -24.87 1.03
CA ARG A 336 -14.03 -24.83 2.49
C ARG A 336 -14.98 -25.84 3.19
N ALA A 337 -15.93 -26.38 2.45
CA ALA A 337 -16.96 -27.23 3.02
C ALA A 337 -16.74 -28.75 2.84
N SER A 338 -15.94 -29.26 1.86
CA SER A 338 -15.65 -30.71 1.74
C SER A 338 -15.21 -31.24 0.37
N ALA A 339 -15.00 -30.41 -0.65
CA ALA A 339 -14.73 -30.91 -2.01
C ALA A 339 -13.24 -31.22 -2.24
N GLY A 340 -12.95 -32.40 -2.79
CA GLY A 340 -11.58 -32.80 -3.16
C GLY A 340 -11.00 -31.96 -4.29
N THR A 341 -9.66 -31.89 -4.37
CA THR A 341 -8.91 -31.08 -5.36
C THR A 341 -9.29 -31.35 -6.82
N GLY A 342 -9.79 -32.55 -7.15
CA GLY A 342 -10.26 -32.92 -8.51
C GLY A 342 -11.49 -32.14 -8.95
N THR A 343 -12.44 -31.88 -8.04
CA THR A 343 -13.66 -31.13 -8.34
C THR A 343 -13.35 -29.68 -8.73
N ILE A 344 -12.36 -29.09 -8.09
CA ILE A 344 -11.95 -27.70 -8.34
C ILE A 344 -11.30 -27.57 -9.71
N VAL A 345 -10.40 -28.48 -10.06
CA VAL A 345 -9.77 -28.51 -11.38
C VAL A 345 -10.83 -28.65 -12.47
N ALA A 346 -11.81 -29.52 -12.28
CA ALA A 346 -12.91 -29.72 -13.23
C ALA A 346 -13.77 -28.46 -13.39
N LEU A 347 -14.12 -27.78 -12.29
CA LEU A 347 -14.93 -26.55 -12.31
C LEU A 347 -14.18 -25.38 -12.98
N PHE A 348 -12.87 -25.23 -12.69
CA PHE A 348 -12.04 -24.23 -13.39
C PHE A 348 -11.93 -24.51 -14.88
N ALA A 349 -11.73 -25.76 -15.28
CA ALA A 349 -11.66 -26.17 -16.67
C ALA A 349 -12.97 -25.92 -17.41
N LEU A 350 -14.12 -26.24 -16.78
CA LEU A 350 -15.45 -25.97 -17.34
C LEU A 350 -15.70 -24.47 -17.56
N SER A 351 -15.34 -23.63 -16.61
CA SER A 351 -15.57 -22.17 -16.71
C SER A 351 -14.69 -21.52 -17.78
N LEU A 352 -13.39 -21.86 -17.81
CA LEU A 352 -12.45 -21.36 -18.83
C LEU A 352 -12.84 -21.87 -20.21
N GLY A 353 -13.23 -23.13 -20.33
CA GLY A 353 -13.68 -23.72 -21.56
C GLY A 353 -14.95 -23.07 -22.12
N ALA A 354 -15.94 -22.80 -21.27
CA ALA A 354 -17.15 -22.11 -21.65
C ALA A 354 -16.88 -20.68 -22.15
N SER A 355 -16.02 -19.92 -21.47
CA SER A 355 -15.67 -18.55 -21.85
C SER A 355 -14.89 -18.48 -23.17
N LEU A 356 -13.94 -19.41 -23.39
CA LEU A 356 -13.20 -19.53 -24.65
C LEU A 356 -14.12 -19.94 -25.82
N GLY A 357 -15.06 -20.86 -25.61
CA GLY A 357 -16.03 -21.30 -26.61
C GLY A 357 -16.95 -20.16 -27.05
N LEU A 358 -17.44 -19.31 -26.09
CA LEU A 358 -18.21 -18.12 -26.40
C LEU A 358 -17.42 -17.09 -27.20
N SER A 359 -16.17 -16.87 -26.85
CA SER A 359 -15.28 -15.95 -27.57
C SER A 359 -15.00 -16.43 -29.01
N ALA A 360 -14.78 -17.72 -29.20
CA ALA A 360 -14.54 -18.34 -30.53
C ALA A 360 -15.80 -18.17 -31.40
N ARG A 361 -16.99 -18.44 -30.86
CA ARG A 361 -18.26 -18.28 -31.59
C ARG A 361 -18.52 -16.82 -32.02
N ASN A 362 -18.31 -15.86 -31.11
CA ASN A 362 -18.48 -14.45 -31.45
C ASN A 362 -17.50 -14.02 -32.55
N ARG A 363 -16.28 -14.58 -32.57
CA ARG A 363 -15.29 -14.28 -33.59
C ARG A 363 -15.66 -14.90 -34.93
N SER A 364 -16.17 -16.14 -34.96
CA SER A 364 -16.62 -16.76 -36.22
C SER A 364 -17.76 -15.96 -36.84
N ARG A 365 -18.75 -15.54 -36.05
CA ARG A 365 -19.86 -14.71 -36.53
C ARG A 365 -19.41 -13.32 -37.04
N SER A 366 -18.44 -12.69 -36.39
CA SER A 366 -17.90 -11.42 -36.90
C SER A 366 -17.14 -11.60 -38.22
N LEU A 367 -16.40 -12.70 -38.39
CA LEU A 367 -15.73 -13.03 -39.62
C LEU A 367 -16.72 -13.38 -40.75
N GLU A 368 -17.80 -14.10 -40.46
CA GLU A 368 -18.89 -14.35 -41.37
C GLU A 368 -19.56 -13.07 -41.86
N ALA A 369 -19.78 -12.12 -40.94
CA ALA A 369 -20.35 -10.79 -41.24
C ALA A 369 -19.40 -9.92 -42.07
N GLU A 370 -18.09 -9.95 -41.76
CA GLU A 370 -17.08 -9.16 -42.47
C GLU A 370 -16.79 -9.70 -43.91
N HIS A 371 -16.93 -10.99 -44.14
CA HIS A 371 -16.59 -11.62 -45.44
C HIS A 371 -17.82 -11.91 -46.31
N GLY A 372 -19.01 -11.56 -45.87
CA GLY A 372 -20.24 -11.81 -46.64
C GLY A 372 -20.54 -13.28 -46.91
N LEU A 373 -19.80 -14.19 -46.25
CA LEU A 373 -19.95 -15.62 -46.35
C LEU A 373 -21.15 -16.06 -45.51
N GLY A 374 -22.33 -15.67 -45.94
CA GLY A 374 -23.55 -16.30 -45.50
C GLY A 374 -23.55 -17.75 -45.94
N LEU A 375 -23.03 -18.64 -45.11
CA LEU A 375 -23.36 -20.06 -45.21
C LEU A 375 -24.86 -20.14 -44.93
N ARG A 376 -25.64 -20.06 -45.99
CA ARG A 376 -27.00 -20.53 -45.98
C ARG A 376 -26.93 -22.00 -45.59
N ALA A 377 -27.41 -22.26 -44.38
CA ALA A 377 -27.70 -23.61 -43.97
C ALA A 377 -28.71 -24.18 -44.97
N ALA A 378 -28.23 -25.11 -45.80
CA ALA A 378 -29.08 -26.03 -46.54
C ALA A 378 -29.54 -27.14 -45.57
#